data_d93f561dac92b8f14e89a5eb4ec4b22e
#
_entry.id   d93f561dac92b8f14e89a5eb4ec4b22e
#
_cell.length_a   1.000
_cell.length_b   1.000
_cell.length_c   1.000
_cell.angle_alpha   90.00
_cell.angle_beta   90.00
_cell.angle_gamma   90.00
#
_symmetry.space_group_name_H-M   'P 1'
#
loop_
_entity.id
_entity.type
_entity.pdbx_description
1 polymer ?
#
loop_
_entity_poly.entity_id
_entity_poly.type
_entity_poly.pdbx_seq_one_letter_code
_entity_poly.pdbx_strand_id
1 'polypeptide(L)'
;MIFLERVNTQSRKYEEFAYVLDFISQGKSKTVRGRDGVVVIALGEERLTLLEILGVEDSIFDIGEKIYIGKEGRTKVQSVLGKLDYEQITSSAQSELDNVVKTIVTENEERFVNYINNAQPLTPRKHSLELIPGIGKTYLKLIIEEINKQRFLNYNEWKTEQV
;
A
#
# COMPACT_ATOMS: atom_id res chain seq x y z
N MET A 1 5.70 21.65 -12.11
CA MET A 1 5.10 20.31 -12.17
C MET A 1 5.54 19.41 -11.02
N ILE A 2 6.83 19.21 -10.78
CA ILE A 2 7.33 18.40 -9.64
C ILE A 2 6.92 18.98 -8.28
N PHE A 3 6.81 20.29 -8.15
CA PHE A 3 6.41 20.97 -6.93
C PHE A 3 4.92 20.78 -6.60
N LEU A 4 4.05 20.73 -7.62
CA LEU A 4 2.62 20.48 -7.46
C LEU A 4 2.31 19.03 -7.09
N GLU A 5 3.10 18.07 -7.60
CA GLU A 5 2.97 16.66 -7.23
C GLU A 5 3.41 16.42 -5.78
N ARG A 6 4.44 17.10 -5.30
CA ARG A 6 4.86 17.03 -3.88
C ARG A 6 3.81 17.60 -2.94
N VAL A 7 3.17 18.71 -3.31
CA VAL A 7 2.10 19.32 -2.52
C VAL A 7 0.88 18.41 -2.47
N ASN A 8 0.57 17.74 -3.57
CA ASN A 8 -0.57 16.82 -3.63
C ASN A 8 -0.35 15.52 -2.82
N THR A 9 0.86 14.99 -2.78
CA THR A 9 1.19 13.80 -1.98
C THR A 9 1.23 14.10 -0.47
N GLN A 10 1.58 15.31 -0.08
CA GLN A 10 1.59 15.71 1.34
C GLN A 10 0.20 16.06 1.88
N SER A 11 -0.76 16.42 1.02
CA SER A 11 -2.09 16.84 1.45
C SER A 11 -3.07 15.69 1.66
N ARG A 12 -2.80 14.50 1.14
CA ARG A 12 -3.69 13.35 1.28
C ARG A 12 -3.44 12.62 2.59
N LYS A 13 -4.17 12.98 3.63
CA LYS A 13 -4.15 12.28 4.93
C LYS A 13 -4.79 10.89 4.90
N TYR A 14 -5.54 10.55 3.84
CA TYR A 14 -6.39 9.38 3.77
C TYR A 14 -6.17 8.61 2.46
N GLU A 15 -6.33 7.29 2.55
CA GLU A 15 -6.34 6.43 1.38
C GLU A 15 -7.60 6.69 0.53
N GLU A 16 -7.48 6.70 -0.79
CA GLU A 16 -8.63 6.75 -1.71
C GLU A 16 -9.06 5.36 -2.17
N PHE A 17 -8.11 4.47 -2.36
CA PHE A 17 -8.34 3.09 -2.78
C PHE A 17 -7.69 2.13 -1.79
N ALA A 18 -8.28 0.95 -1.67
CA ALA A 18 -7.73 -0.14 -0.90
C ALA A 18 -8.00 -1.47 -1.59
N TYR A 19 -7.19 -2.45 -1.28
CA TYR A 19 -7.31 -3.82 -1.79
C TYR A 19 -7.80 -4.73 -0.67
N VAL A 20 -8.83 -5.51 -0.97
CA VAL A 20 -9.44 -6.43 -0.01
C VAL A 20 -8.48 -7.57 0.31
N LEU A 21 -8.20 -7.76 1.61
CA LEU A 21 -7.41 -8.88 2.13
C LEU A 21 -8.28 -10.00 2.67
N ASP A 22 -9.37 -9.64 3.34
CA ASP A 22 -10.33 -10.59 3.90
C ASP A 22 -11.65 -9.87 4.19
N PHE A 23 -12.72 -10.63 4.32
CA PHE A 23 -14.03 -10.11 4.69
C PHE A 23 -14.85 -11.18 5.41
N ILE A 24 -15.80 -10.74 6.24
CA ILE A 24 -16.70 -11.65 6.93
C ILE A 24 -17.90 -11.90 6.04
N SER A 25 -17.90 -13.07 5.38
CA SER A 25 -18.89 -13.46 4.36
C SER A 25 -20.02 -14.34 4.87
N GLN A 26 -20.11 -14.62 6.15
CA GLN A 26 -21.06 -15.63 6.67
C GLN A 26 -22.49 -15.11 6.76
N GLY A 27 -23.07 -14.66 5.65
CA GLY A 27 -24.53 -14.48 5.49
C GLY A 27 -25.26 -13.64 6.56
N LYS A 28 -24.55 -13.05 7.49
CA LYS A 28 -25.07 -12.14 8.49
C LYS A 28 -24.19 -10.91 8.56
N SER A 29 -24.79 -9.81 8.19
CA SER A 29 -24.20 -8.51 8.43
C SER A 29 -23.86 -8.37 9.91
N LYS A 30 -22.67 -7.85 10.17
CA LYS A 30 -22.26 -7.55 11.53
C LYS A 30 -22.64 -6.12 11.85
N THR A 31 -23.33 -5.91 12.95
CA THR A 31 -23.63 -4.56 13.42
C THR A 31 -22.36 -3.96 14.05
N VAL A 32 -21.84 -2.90 13.46
CA VAL A 32 -20.69 -2.16 13.98
C VAL A 32 -21.09 -0.70 14.19
N ARG A 33 -20.94 -0.22 15.41
CA ARG A 33 -21.33 1.14 15.80
C ARG A 33 -22.79 1.48 15.41
N GLY A 34 -23.71 0.51 15.58
CA GLY A 34 -25.12 0.67 15.26
C GLY A 34 -25.46 0.62 13.76
N ARG A 35 -24.53 0.20 12.91
CA ARG A 35 -24.74 0.03 11.46
C ARG A 35 -24.51 -1.41 11.05
N ASP A 36 -25.39 -1.92 10.21
CA ASP A 36 -25.22 -3.24 9.62
C ASP A 36 -24.36 -3.15 8.35
N GLY A 37 -23.53 -4.15 8.14
CA GLY A 37 -22.67 -4.19 6.97
C GLY A 37 -21.69 -5.35 7.00
N VAL A 38 -20.88 -5.44 5.97
CA VAL A 38 -19.81 -6.43 5.83
C VAL A 38 -18.51 -5.83 6.35
N VAL A 39 -17.87 -6.52 7.31
CA VAL A 39 -16.56 -6.09 7.81
C VAL A 39 -15.48 -6.58 6.86
N VAL A 40 -14.68 -5.64 6.35
CA VAL A 40 -13.62 -5.89 5.37
C VAL A 40 -12.29 -5.46 5.96
N ILE A 41 -11.27 -6.28 5.78
CA ILE A 41 -9.87 -5.95 6.08
C ILE A 41 -9.20 -5.64 4.74
N ALA A 42 -8.58 -4.50 4.63
CA ALA A 42 -7.99 -4.04 3.38
C ALA A 42 -6.64 -3.33 3.58
N LEU A 43 -5.86 -3.28 2.51
CA LEU A 43 -4.60 -2.55 2.46
C LEU A 43 -4.75 -1.33 1.55
N GLY A 44 -4.49 -0.14 2.10
CA GLY A 44 -4.50 1.10 1.34
C GLY A 44 -3.43 1.14 0.25
N GLU A 45 -3.79 1.63 -0.92
CA GLU A 45 -2.89 1.70 -2.08
C GLU A 45 -1.79 2.75 -1.90
N GLU A 46 -2.12 3.89 -1.33
CA GLU A 46 -1.22 5.05 -1.28
C GLU A 46 -0.14 4.92 -0.20
N ARG A 47 -0.54 4.56 1.01
CA ARG A 47 0.32 4.51 2.19
C ARG A 47 0.54 3.11 2.74
N LEU A 48 0.00 2.09 2.10
CA LEU A 48 0.06 0.71 2.57
C LEU A 48 -0.45 0.57 4.02
N THR A 49 -1.52 1.28 4.33
CA THR A 49 -2.14 1.25 5.65
C THR A 49 -3.13 0.09 5.74
N LEU A 50 -3.01 -0.73 6.79
CA LEU A 50 -4.00 -1.76 7.10
C LEU A 50 -5.25 -1.09 7.68
N LEU A 51 -6.41 -1.38 7.10
CA LEU A 51 -7.67 -0.73 7.43
C LEU A 51 -8.78 -1.74 7.71
N GLU A 52 -9.61 -1.41 8.69
CA GLU A 52 -10.90 -2.04 8.88
C GLU A 52 -11.97 -1.16 8.23
N ILE A 53 -12.79 -1.75 7.39
CA ILE A 53 -13.79 -1.07 6.57
C ILE A 53 -15.13 -1.71 6.80
N LEU A 54 -16.18 -0.90 6.87
CA LEU A 54 -17.56 -1.38 6.85
C LEU A 54 -18.11 -1.25 5.44
N GLY A 55 -18.32 -2.38 4.78
CA GLY A 55 -18.99 -2.46 3.49
C GLY A 55 -20.50 -2.34 3.63
N VAL A 56 -21.16 -1.97 2.53
CA VAL A 56 -22.62 -1.92 2.45
C VAL A 56 -23.20 -3.32 2.71
N GLU A 57 -24.31 -3.38 3.44
CA GLU A 57 -25.01 -4.64 3.73
C GLU A 57 -25.29 -5.41 2.43
N ASP A 58 -25.10 -6.72 2.46
CA ASP A 58 -25.26 -7.64 1.33
C ASP A 58 -24.29 -7.39 0.14
N SER A 59 -23.32 -6.52 0.28
CA SER A 59 -22.28 -6.37 -0.73
C SER A 59 -21.37 -7.60 -0.79
N ILE A 60 -20.94 -7.94 -2.01
CA ILE A 60 -20.03 -9.03 -2.29
C ILE A 60 -18.64 -8.44 -2.56
N PHE A 61 -17.64 -8.96 -1.86
CA PHE A 61 -16.24 -8.58 -2.04
C PHE A 61 -15.44 -9.80 -2.49
N ASP A 62 -14.46 -9.58 -3.35
CA ASP A 62 -13.47 -10.59 -3.74
C ASP A 62 -12.11 -10.29 -3.08
N ILE A 63 -11.38 -11.34 -2.74
CA ILE A 63 -10.01 -11.19 -2.24
C ILE A 63 -9.13 -10.57 -3.34
N GLY A 64 -8.40 -9.52 -2.99
CA GLY A 64 -7.58 -8.77 -3.93
C GLY A 64 -8.34 -7.70 -4.73
N GLU A 65 -9.65 -7.57 -4.53
CA GLU A 65 -10.45 -6.54 -5.19
C GLU A 65 -10.01 -5.14 -4.78
N LYS A 66 -9.84 -4.26 -5.77
CA LYS A 66 -9.60 -2.83 -5.53
C LYS A 66 -10.92 -2.12 -5.29
N ILE A 67 -11.08 -1.50 -4.14
CA ILE A 67 -12.28 -0.77 -3.75
C ILE A 67 -11.99 0.70 -3.51
N TYR A 68 -12.96 1.54 -3.84
CA TYR A 68 -12.89 2.97 -3.57
C TYR A 68 -13.38 3.26 -2.15
N ILE A 69 -12.56 3.92 -1.35
CA ILE A 69 -12.83 4.24 0.05
C ILE A 69 -12.81 5.74 0.36
N GLY A 70 -12.62 6.56 -0.64
CA GLY A 70 -12.68 8.02 -0.52
C GLY A 70 -14.03 8.49 0.01
N LYS A 71 -14.10 9.69 0.53
CA LYS A 71 -15.31 10.22 1.19
C LYS A 71 -16.51 10.39 0.30
N GLU A 72 -16.29 10.67 -0.99
CA GLU A 72 -17.35 10.95 -1.95
C GLU A 72 -17.41 9.87 -3.04
N GLY A 73 -18.62 9.50 -3.46
CA GLY A 73 -18.81 8.53 -4.53
C GLY A 73 -18.64 7.06 -4.15
N ARG A 74 -18.73 6.74 -2.88
CA ARG A 74 -18.69 5.34 -2.41
C ARG A 74 -19.88 4.55 -2.91
N THR A 75 -19.64 3.34 -3.37
CA THR A 75 -20.70 2.40 -3.82
C THR A 75 -20.82 1.19 -2.90
N LYS A 76 -19.71 0.50 -2.59
CA LYS A 76 -19.68 -0.72 -1.78
C LYS A 76 -19.25 -0.47 -0.32
N VAL A 77 -18.77 0.72 0.00
CA VAL A 77 -18.23 1.06 1.31
C VAL A 77 -19.11 2.06 2.02
N GLN A 78 -19.51 1.76 3.25
CA GLN A 78 -20.23 2.70 4.13
C GLN A 78 -19.27 3.63 4.84
N SER A 79 -18.25 3.07 5.51
CA SER A 79 -17.28 3.86 6.27
C SER A 79 -15.95 3.13 6.45
N VAL A 80 -14.91 3.90 6.69
CA VAL A 80 -13.62 3.39 7.15
C VAL A 80 -13.63 3.45 8.67
N LEU A 81 -13.50 2.29 9.32
CA LEU A 81 -13.62 2.18 10.78
C LEU A 81 -12.34 2.57 11.49
N GLY A 82 -11.18 2.32 10.90
CA GLY A 82 -9.90 2.70 11.49
C GLY A 82 -8.72 1.90 10.95
N LYS A 83 -7.56 2.17 11.52
CA LYS A 83 -6.31 1.47 11.21
C LYS A 83 -6.19 0.21 12.06
N LEU A 84 -5.55 -0.80 11.48
CA LEU A 84 -5.23 -2.06 12.17
C LEU A 84 -3.72 -2.28 12.17
N ASP A 85 -3.23 -2.94 13.22
CA ASP A 85 -1.89 -3.47 13.25
C ASP A 85 -1.86 -4.87 12.62
N TYR A 86 -0.70 -5.33 12.20
CA TYR A 86 -0.54 -6.65 11.56
C TYR A 86 -1.09 -7.79 12.43
N GLU A 87 -0.90 -7.72 13.74
CA GLU A 87 -1.35 -8.73 14.69
C GLU A 87 -2.88 -8.75 14.87
N GLN A 88 -3.56 -7.69 14.49
CA GLN A 88 -5.01 -7.54 14.60
C GLN A 88 -5.78 -8.10 13.41
N ILE A 89 -5.11 -8.35 12.30
CA ILE A 89 -5.75 -8.89 11.09
C ILE A 89 -5.85 -10.42 11.15
N THR A 90 -6.79 -10.97 10.40
CA THR A 90 -7.00 -12.42 10.35
C THR A 90 -5.81 -13.14 9.70
N SER A 91 -5.67 -14.44 9.98
CA SER A 91 -4.66 -15.27 9.32
C SER A 91 -4.83 -15.30 7.80
N SER A 92 -6.07 -15.29 7.31
CA SER A 92 -6.37 -15.20 5.88
C SER A 92 -5.88 -13.88 5.30
N ALA A 93 -6.11 -12.76 5.97
CA ALA A 93 -5.62 -11.45 5.56
C ALA A 93 -4.10 -11.40 5.55
N GLN A 94 -3.44 -11.96 6.56
CA GLN A 94 -1.98 -12.05 6.61
C GLN A 94 -1.41 -12.84 5.42
N SER A 95 -2.06 -13.94 5.06
CA SER A 95 -1.64 -14.77 3.92
C SER A 95 -1.76 -14.05 2.57
N GLU A 96 -2.77 -13.19 2.42
CA GLU A 96 -2.99 -12.44 1.18
C GLU A 96 -2.15 -11.16 1.07
N LEU A 97 -1.57 -10.69 2.17
CA LEU A 97 -0.87 -9.41 2.22
C LEU A 97 0.26 -9.33 1.18
N ASP A 98 1.07 -10.37 1.04
CA ASP A 98 2.18 -10.38 0.08
C ASP A 98 1.70 -10.27 -1.37
N ASN A 99 0.62 -10.96 -1.72
CA ASN A 99 0.02 -10.90 -3.05
C ASN A 99 -0.51 -9.50 -3.37
N VAL A 100 -1.20 -8.89 -2.43
CA VAL A 100 -1.74 -7.53 -2.58
C VAL A 100 -0.62 -6.50 -2.67
N VAL A 101 0.41 -6.60 -1.84
CA VAL A 101 1.59 -5.72 -1.93
C VAL A 101 2.25 -5.83 -3.31
N LYS A 102 2.43 -7.04 -3.84
CA LYS A 102 2.97 -7.25 -5.19
C LYS A 102 2.12 -6.57 -6.26
N THR A 103 0.80 -6.69 -6.16
CA THR A 103 -0.12 -6.03 -7.09
C THR A 103 0.03 -4.51 -7.04
N ILE A 104 0.04 -3.92 -5.85
CA ILE A 104 0.20 -2.47 -5.67
C ILE A 104 1.53 -1.99 -6.25
N VAL A 105 2.62 -2.67 -5.92
CA VAL A 105 3.97 -2.33 -6.38
C VAL A 105 4.10 -2.45 -7.90
N THR A 106 3.50 -3.47 -8.48
CA THR A 106 3.52 -3.69 -9.94
C THR A 106 2.69 -2.64 -10.68
N GLU A 107 1.51 -2.32 -10.19
CA GLU A 107 0.61 -1.35 -10.84
C GLU A 107 1.03 0.11 -10.63
N ASN A 108 1.88 0.38 -9.66
CA ASN A 108 2.38 1.72 -9.34
C ASN A 108 3.90 1.83 -9.55
N GLU A 109 4.42 1.21 -10.59
CA GLU A 109 5.85 1.10 -10.86
C GLU A 109 6.57 2.45 -10.83
N GLU A 110 6.05 3.45 -11.50
CA GLU A 110 6.66 4.77 -11.57
C GLU A 110 6.84 5.38 -10.17
N ARG A 111 5.83 5.29 -9.33
CA ARG A 111 5.88 5.83 -7.96
C ARG A 111 6.97 5.15 -7.13
N PHE A 112 7.07 3.83 -7.18
CA PHE A 112 8.04 3.08 -6.40
C PHE A 112 9.47 3.24 -6.95
N VAL A 113 9.64 3.27 -8.27
CA VAL A 113 10.93 3.55 -8.90
C VAL A 113 11.40 4.97 -8.55
N ASN A 114 10.50 5.95 -8.57
CA ASN A 114 10.81 7.31 -8.14
C ASN A 114 11.21 7.37 -6.66
N TYR A 115 10.57 6.60 -5.80
CA TYR A 115 10.97 6.47 -4.40
C TYR A 115 12.42 5.99 -4.28
N ILE A 116 12.80 4.95 -5.02
CA ILE A 116 14.16 4.41 -5.03
C ILE A 116 15.16 5.47 -5.52
N ASN A 117 14.84 6.13 -6.63
CA ASN A 117 15.71 7.17 -7.22
C ASN A 117 15.92 8.37 -6.30
N ASN A 118 14.96 8.70 -5.46
CA ASN A 118 14.97 9.86 -4.57
C ASN A 118 15.24 9.51 -3.10
N ALA A 119 15.54 8.25 -2.80
CA ALA A 119 15.80 7.80 -1.44
C ALA A 119 17.01 8.54 -0.84
N GLN A 120 16.91 8.89 0.43
CA GLN A 120 17.87 9.69 1.16
C GLN A 120 18.40 8.97 2.42
N PRO A 121 19.56 9.34 2.92
CA PRO A 121 20.00 8.87 4.22
C PRO A 121 19.02 9.26 5.32
N LEU A 122 18.68 8.33 6.19
CA LEU A 122 17.86 8.57 7.38
C LEU A 122 18.70 9.13 8.53
N THR A 123 19.92 8.60 8.66
CA THR A 123 20.94 9.03 9.63
C THR A 123 22.31 8.98 8.95
N PRO A 124 23.39 9.53 9.55
CA PRO A 124 24.73 9.39 9.01
C PRO A 124 25.19 7.95 8.82
N ARG A 125 24.56 7.00 9.52
CA ARG A 125 24.92 5.57 9.49
C ARG A 125 23.92 4.71 8.71
N LYS A 126 22.72 5.21 8.41
CA LYS A 126 21.67 4.41 7.79
C LYS A 126 20.93 5.16 6.69
N HIS A 127 20.90 4.56 5.51
CA HIS A 127 20.14 5.04 4.35
C HIS A 127 18.75 4.38 4.30
N SER A 128 17.75 5.08 3.75
CA SER A 128 16.38 4.55 3.64
C SER A 128 16.30 3.26 2.80
N LEU A 129 17.15 3.12 1.77
CA LEU A 129 17.19 1.90 0.94
C LEU A 129 17.67 0.66 1.73
N GLU A 130 18.40 0.83 2.82
CA GLU A 130 18.82 -0.29 3.67
C GLU A 130 17.67 -0.92 4.46
N LEU A 131 16.50 -0.26 4.51
CA LEU A 131 15.29 -0.83 5.09
C LEU A 131 14.69 -1.93 4.21
N ILE A 132 15.08 -2.00 2.95
CA ILE A 132 14.64 -3.05 2.04
C ILE A 132 15.43 -4.33 2.35
N PRO A 133 14.76 -5.47 2.65
CA PRO A 133 15.45 -6.73 2.91
C PRO A 133 16.38 -7.12 1.76
N GLY A 134 17.60 -7.53 2.11
CA GLY A 134 18.61 -7.92 1.12
C GLY A 134 19.52 -6.79 0.66
N ILE A 135 19.25 -5.53 1.00
CA ILE A 135 20.11 -4.40 0.68
C ILE A 135 20.97 -4.04 1.89
N GLY A 136 22.23 -4.46 1.87
CA GLY A 136 23.25 -4.05 2.82
C GLY A 136 24.12 -2.92 2.26
N LYS A 137 25.17 -2.57 2.98
CA LYS A 137 26.09 -1.45 2.61
C LYS A 137 26.72 -1.59 1.23
N THR A 138 27.08 -2.80 0.82
CA THR A 138 27.71 -3.06 -0.49
C THR A 138 26.75 -2.79 -1.64
N TYR A 139 25.55 -3.35 -1.58
CA TYR A 139 24.52 -3.10 -2.60
C TYR A 139 24.06 -1.65 -2.59
N LEU A 140 23.91 -1.05 -1.43
CA LEU A 140 23.55 0.36 -1.29
C LEU A 140 24.51 1.26 -2.07
N LYS A 141 25.81 1.04 -1.91
CA LYS A 141 26.85 1.80 -2.62
C LYS A 141 26.71 1.68 -4.14
N LEU A 142 26.53 0.46 -4.64
CA LEU A 142 26.35 0.21 -6.07
C LEU A 142 25.07 0.89 -6.60
N ILE A 143 23.97 0.81 -5.87
CA ILE A 143 22.69 1.43 -6.25
C ILE A 143 22.83 2.95 -6.34
N ILE A 144 23.46 3.58 -5.34
CA ILE A 144 23.68 5.03 -5.31
C ILE A 144 24.58 5.46 -6.48
N GLU A 145 25.61 4.72 -6.77
CA GLU A 145 26.51 5.00 -7.91
C GLU A 145 25.74 4.95 -9.24
N GLU A 146 24.87 3.94 -9.44
CA GLU A 146 24.08 3.84 -10.66
C GLU A 146 23.00 4.94 -10.77
N ILE A 147 22.32 5.29 -9.68
CA ILE A 147 21.37 6.41 -9.65
C ILE A 147 22.06 7.73 -10.03
N ASN A 148 23.29 7.96 -9.55
CA ASN A 148 24.06 9.16 -9.84
C ASN A 148 24.50 9.24 -11.31
N LYS A 149 24.72 8.08 -11.96
CA LYS A 149 25.01 8.03 -13.39
C LYS A 149 23.74 8.31 -14.21
N GLN A 150 22.68 7.56 -13.93
CA GLN A 150 21.38 7.69 -14.58
C GLN A 150 20.29 7.13 -13.67
N ARG A 151 19.22 7.89 -13.49
CA ARG A 151 18.07 7.44 -12.68
C ARG A 151 17.37 6.26 -13.34
N PHE A 152 16.91 5.32 -12.54
CA PHE A 152 16.15 4.18 -13.04
C PHE A 152 14.81 4.63 -13.64
N LEU A 153 14.44 4.05 -14.77
CA LEU A 153 13.18 4.33 -15.45
C LEU A 153 12.09 3.32 -15.08
N ASN A 154 12.48 2.09 -14.78
CA ASN A 154 11.57 1.00 -14.49
C ASN A 154 12.24 -0.09 -13.63
N TYR A 155 11.45 -1.09 -13.23
CA TYR A 155 11.95 -2.21 -12.43
C TYR A 155 12.95 -3.09 -13.14
N ASN A 156 12.88 -3.20 -14.45
CA ASN A 156 13.83 -4.03 -15.21
C ASN A 156 15.24 -3.48 -15.11
N GLU A 157 15.41 -2.17 -15.21
CA GLU A 157 16.71 -1.51 -15.00
C GLU A 157 17.19 -1.73 -13.57
N TRP A 158 16.32 -1.57 -12.57
CA TRP A 158 16.63 -1.83 -11.17
C TRP A 158 17.15 -3.25 -10.94
N LYS A 159 16.48 -4.28 -11.51
CA LYS A 159 16.89 -5.67 -11.37
C LYS A 159 18.23 -5.97 -12.02
N THR A 160 18.51 -5.38 -13.15
CA THR A 160 19.77 -5.61 -13.90
C THR A 160 20.98 -5.16 -13.07
N GLU A 161 20.85 -4.09 -12.30
CA GLU A 161 21.94 -3.55 -11.48
C GLU A 161 22.17 -4.32 -10.17
N GLN A 162 21.26 -5.20 -9.79
CA GLN A 162 21.38 -6.02 -8.58
C GLN A 162 22.02 -7.41 -8.82
N VAL A 163 22.24 -7.76 -10.03
CA VAL A 163 22.82 -9.06 -10.41
C VAL A 163 24.32 -9.01 -10.54
#